data_eb94fe348ee4c624c4a769cb99041693
#
_entry.id   eb94fe348ee4c624c4a769cb99041693
#
_cell.length_a   1.000
_cell.length_b   1.000
_cell.length_c   1.000
_cell.angle_alpha   90.00
_cell.angle_beta   90.00
_cell.angle_gamma   90.00
#
_symmetry.space_group_name_H-M   'P 1'
#
loop_
_entity.id
_entity.type
_entity.pdbx_description
1 polymer ?
#
loop_
_entity_poly.entity_id
_entity_poly.type
_entity_poly.pdbx_seq_one_letter_code
_entity_poly.pdbx_strand_id
1 'polypeptide(L)'
;MRRIPFFVISSLILMAASLPSESFSQGTNTTRLSSGEADSLYHEHYRNQYHFSARRGWISDPCGFLYYEGKYHCYWWGCAESEDLVHFNEVSRMVHRDVPRGLGCWTGCVVADPQNTAGFGNDAYIACLTLNDAERKNQSQAITISHDHGRTFSYYDGNPVLDIGYQDFRDPTVIWLEESRQWLMVVSKTLESKVAFYTSPDLKQWTWLSDFGPAGRTYRCFECPDFFKLKIDNGPMKGKEKWVLVVSVDWDNEQYFVGDFDGKEFHAEGLKQETGVYVDRGPDFYASRTFKDFDNALNGRVYSIGWMSNWRYCRDLPMTYGKGFWSVPRELSLRDTPDGWRLVQKPKSELTSLRGQQQHYKGRLKAGRTVIKDISQLGNVYEAEVSFDTSASNTYGLNLCVGDGRKLVVTYNTDSHSLVVDRTQVADFSMEKFLQTCHAKIAPINGQLKLHIFVDKCCVEIFSEDGTNVFSLATFAGDNQTGLELFSLNQGTNYRLGVWPLKSIWK
;
A
#
# COMPACT_ATOMS: atom_id res chain seq x y z
N MET A 1 44.70 38.96 4.64
CA MET A 1 44.85 37.61 4.06
C MET A 1 44.94 36.60 5.21
N ARG A 2 43.85 35.96 5.57
CA ARG A 2 43.80 34.81 6.50
C ARG A 2 43.04 33.73 5.82
N ARG A 3 43.70 32.62 5.54
CA ARG A 3 43.13 31.38 4.96
C ARG A 3 42.31 30.67 6.03
N ILE A 4 41.06 30.37 5.75
CA ILE A 4 40.19 29.50 6.55
C ILE A 4 40.34 28.10 5.96
N PRO A 5 40.62 27.05 6.74
CA PRO A 5 40.74 25.69 6.23
C PRO A 5 39.37 25.10 5.99
N PHE A 6 39.20 24.46 4.81
CA PHE A 6 38.11 23.56 4.50
C PHE A 6 38.22 22.34 5.41
N PHE A 7 37.28 22.18 6.32
CA PHE A 7 37.01 20.89 6.97
C PHE A 7 36.15 20.06 6.06
N VAL A 8 36.72 19.00 5.52
CA VAL A 8 36.06 17.92 4.87
C VAL A 8 35.28 17.16 5.95
N ILE A 9 33.96 17.26 5.93
CA ILE A 9 33.07 16.34 6.69
C ILE A 9 32.87 15.11 5.83
N SER A 10 33.80 14.20 5.94
CA SER A 10 33.70 12.83 5.51
C SER A 10 33.34 12.02 6.75
N SER A 11 32.09 11.60 6.88
CA SER A 11 31.63 10.47 7.73
C SER A 11 30.16 10.63 8.05
N LEU A 12 29.33 10.01 7.26
CA LEU A 12 28.00 9.45 7.66
C LEU A 12 27.34 8.76 6.48
N ILE A 13 28.10 7.85 5.85
CA ILE A 13 27.54 6.81 4.99
C ILE A 13 28.01 5.51 5.62
N LEU A 14 27.25 5.03 6.59
CA LEU A 14 27.29 3.63 7.03
C LEU A 14 26.14 3.40 8.01
N MET A 15 24.95 3.20 7.48
CA MET A 15 23.90 2.36 8.05
C MET A 15 22.98 1.89 6.93
N ALA A 16 23.54 1.32 5.86
CA ALA A 16 22.92 0.15 5.29
C ALA A 16 23.20 -0.97 6.30
N ALA A 17 22.35 -1.06 7.32
CA ALA A 17 22.43 -2.15 8.25
C ALA A 17 22.28 -3.42 7.43
N SER A 18 23.36 -4.16 7.30
CA SER A 18 23.35 -5.57 6.97
C SER A 18 22.24 -6.20 7.83
N LEU A 19 21.14 -6.57 7.18
CA LEU A 19 20.17 -7.47 7.78
C LEU A 19 20.96 -8.67 8.27
N PRO A 20 20.89 -9.07 9.54
CA PRO A 20 21.32 -10.40 9.88
C PRO A 20 20.49 -11.30 8.97
N SER A 21 21.16 -12.08 8.15
CA SER A 21 20.59 -13.25 7.51
C SER A 21 20.15 -14.15 8.67
N GLU A 22 18.95 -13.93 9.22
CA GLU A 22 18.28 -15.02 9.88
C GLU A 22 18.12 -16.06 8.80
N SER A 23 19.04 -17.01 8.83
CA SER A 23 18.92 -18.25 8.11
C SER A 23 17.55 -18.81 8.51
N PHE A 24 16.58 -18.66 7.61
CA PHE A 24 15.35 -19.43 7.71
C PHE A 24 15.77 -20.87 7.71
N SER A 25 15.93 -21.44 8.90
CA SER A 25 16.17 -22.86 9.06
C SER A 25 15.01 -23.56 8.36
N GLN A 26 15.36 -24.39 7.36
CA GLN A 26 14.44 -25.30 6.71
C GLN A 26 13.93 -26.30 7.77
N GLY A 27 12.97 -25.88 8.56
CA GLY A 27 12.17 -26.73 9.42
C GLY A 27 10.90 -27.09 8.66
N THR A 28 10.88 -28.26 8.02
CA THR A 28 9.66 -28.95 7.63
C THR A 28 8.87 -29.37 8.87
N ASN A 29 8.53 -28.43 9.70
CA ASN A 29 7.62 -28.67 10.80
C ASN A 29 6.26 -28.05 10.45
N THR A 30 5.40 -28.89 9.88
CA THR A 30 3.95 -28.79 10.10
C THR A 30 3.71 -29.04 11.59
N THR A 31 4.15 -28.14 12.45
CA THR A 31 3.80 -28.16 13.86
C THR A 31 2.29 -28.01 13.92
N ARG A 32 1.56 -29.09 14.26
CA ARG A 32 0.20 -28.98 14.76
C ARG A 32 0.26 -27.93 15.87
N LEU A 33 -0.50 -26.84 15.71
CA LEU A 33 -0.68 -25.86 16.76
C LEU A 33 -1.14 -26.59 18.02
N SER A 34 -0.61 -26.23 19.19
CA SER A 34 -1.19 -26.65 20.46
C SER A 34 -2.65 -26.18 20.52
N SER A 35 -3.50 -26.85 21.27
CA SER A 35 -4.91 -26.45 21.39
C SER A 35 -5.09 -24.99 21.80
N GLY A 36 -4.26 -24.46 22.70
CA GLY A 36 -4.29 -23.06 23.11
C GLY A 36 -3.82 -22.07 22.04
N GLU A 37 -2.93 -22.46 21.14
CA GLU A 37 -2.52 -21.61 19.99
C GLU A 37 -3.56 -21.60 18.87
N ALA A 38 -4.30 -22.69 18.69
CA ALA A 38 -5.41 -22.74 17.75
C ALA A 38 -6.57 -21.85 18.23
N ASP A 39 -6.86 -21.83 19.53
CA ASP A 39 -7.94 -21.04 20.12
C ASP A 39 -7.65 -19.52 20.12
N SER A 40 -6.37 -19.11 20.09
CA SER A 40 -5.98 -17.69 20.03
C SER A 40 -5.81 -17.15 18.61
N LEU A 41 -5.87 -18.01 17.59
CA LEU A 41 -5.63 -17.62 16.20
C LEU A 41 -6.71 -16.65 15.72
N TYR A 42 -6.26 -15.53 15.14
CA TYR A 42 -7.10 -14.40 14.70
C TYR A 42 -7.81 -13.62 15.82
N HIS A 43 -7.53 -13.93 17.08
CA HIS A 43 -7.99 -13.21 18.28
C HIS A 43 -6.83 -12.56 19.06
N GLU A 44 -5.63 -12.56 18.49
CA GLU A 44 -4.47 -11.95 19.12
C GLU A 44 -4.67 -10.45 19.28
N HIS A 45 -4.06 -9.89 20.31
CA HIS A 45 -4.03 -8.44 20.50
C HIS A 45 -3.46 -7.74 19.25
N TYR A 46 -4.10 -6.68 18.78
CA TYR A 46 -3.83 -5.97 17.52
C TYR A 46 -4.09 -6.77 16.23
N ARG A 47 -4.73 -7.93 16.26
CA ARG A 47 -5.15 -8.63 15.05
C ARG A 47 -6.30 -7.88 14.39
N ASN A 48 -6.05 -7.24 13.26
CA ASN A 48 -7.08 -6.63 12.45
C ASN A 48 -8.14 -7.66 12.04
N GLN A 49 -9.38 -7.21 11.96
CA GLN A 49 -10.53 -8.08 11.74
C GLN A 49 -10.97 -8.12 10.28
N TYR A 50 -10.59 -7.12 9.48
CA TYR A 50 -10.90 -7.10 8.04
C TYR A 50 -9.74 -6.57 7.16
N HIS A 51 -8.68 -6.00 7.74
CA HIS A 51 -7.43 -5.81 7.02
C HIS A 51 -6.64 -7.12 7.05
N PHE A 52 -6.29 -7.62 5.86
CA PHE A 52 -5.61 -8.91 5.75
C PHE A 52 -4.22 -8.87 6.40
N SER A 53 -3.92 -9.89 7.16
CA SER A 53 -2.58 -10.17 7.68
C SER A 53 -2.31 -11.67 7.60
N ALA A 54 -1.05 -12.07 7.40
CA ALA A 54 -0.69 -13.47 7.40
C ALA A 54 -1.08 -14.14 8.72
N ARG A 55 -1.44 -15.41 8.66
CA ARG A 55 -1.79 -16.21 9.85
C ARG A 55 -0.71 -16.10 10.92
N ARG A 56 0.54 -16.21 10.51
CA ARG A 56 1.72 -16.05 11.33
C ARG A 56 2.88 -15.51 10.47
N GLY A 57 3.79 -14.78 11.11
CA GLY A 57 5.02 -14.34 10.48
C GLY A 57 4.94 -12.96 9.87
N TRP A 58 5.85 -12.67 8.96
CA TRP A 58 6.03 -11.36 8.37
C TRP A 58 5.19 -11.22 7.10
N ILE A 59 4.54 -10.07 6.95
CA ILE A 59 3.96 -9.58 5.71
C ILE A 59 4.41 -8.14 5.52
N SER A 60 5.07 -7.84 4.41
CA SER A 60 5.57 -6.52 4.07
C SER A 60 5.15 -6.16 2.66
N ASP A 61 6.12 -5.80 1.83
CA ASP A 61 5.89 -5.40 0.45
C ASP A 61 5.04 -6.42 -0.29
N PRO A 62 3.93 -6.04 -0.90
CA PRO A 62 3.26 -6.87 -1.88
C PRO A 62 4.24 -7.30 -2.99
N CYS A 63 4.39 -8.61 -3.17
CA CYS A 63 5.32 -9.21 -4.11
C CYS A 63 4.65 -9.68 -5.40
N GLY A 64 3.65 -8.94 -5.84
CA GLY A 64 2.88 -9.20 -7.04
C GLY A 64 1.46 -9.62 -6.75
N PHE A 65 0.57 -8.97 -7.49
CA PHE A 65 -0.86 -9.26 -7.45
C PHE A 65 -1.35 -9.52 -8.86
N LEU A 66 -2.11 -10.57 -9.05
CA LEU A 66 -2.77 -10.84 -10.32
C LEU A 66 -4.22 -11.29 -10.12
N TYR A 67 -5.01 -11.03 -11.13
CA TYR A 67 -6.33 -11.61 -11.30
C TYR A 67 -6.29 -12.53 -12.52
N TYR A 68 -6.61 -13.79 -12.30
CA TYR A 68 -6.63 -14.78 -13.34
C TYR A 68 -7.54 -15.95 -12.96
N GLU A 69 -8.28 -16.51 -13.93
CA GLU A 69 -9.22 -17.63 -13.73
C GLU A 69 -10.26 -17.39 -12.62
N GLY A 70 -10.76 -16.15 -12.53
CA GLY A 70 -11.81 -15.76 -11.59
C GLY A 70 -11.33 -15.52 -10.16
N LYS A 71 -10.03 -15.47 -9.93
CA LYS A 71 -9.45 -15.27 -8.59
C LYS A 71 -8.39 -14.17 -8.56
N TYR A 72 -8.32 -13.48 -7.43
CA TYR A 72 -7.22 -12.63 -7.04
C TYR A 72 -6.18 -13.47 -6.32
N HIS A 73 -4.93 -13.43 -6.78
CA HIS A 73 -3.77 -14.06 -6.17
C HIS A 73 -2.88 -12.96 -5.58
N CYS A 74 -2.58 -13.06 -4.29
CA CYS A 74 -1.90 -12.03 -3.53
C CYS A 74 -0.62 -12.61 -2.90
N TYR A 75 0.54 -12.06 -3.23
CA TYR A 75 1.84 -12.57 -2.80
C TYR A 75 2.57 -11.58 -1.88
N TRP A 76 3.23 -12.13 -0.88
CA TRP A 76 4.26 -11.49 -0.04
C TRP A 76 5.42 -12.48 0.18
N TRP A 77 5.59 -13.39 -0.74
CA TRP A 77 6.24 -14.68 -0.78
C TRP A 77 5.66 -15.76 0.16
N GLY A 78 4.58 -15.43 0.91
CA GLY A 78 3.44 -16.32 1.06
C GLY A 78 2.44 -16.06 -0.05
N CYS A 79 1.31 -16.75 -0.03
CA CYS A 79 0.23 -16.56 -1.00
C CYS A 79 -1.14 -16.68 -0.34
N ALA A 80 -2.03 -15.77 -0.70
CA ALA A 80 -3.46 -15.86 -0.42
C ALA A 80 -4.28 -15.71 -1.71
N GLU A 81 -5.39 -16.42 -1.77
CA GLU A 81 -6.40 -16.32 -2.82
C GLU A 81 -7.65 -15.62 -2.30
N SER A 82 -8.34 -14.87 -3.18
CA SER A 82 -9.63 -14.25 -2.89
C SER A 82 -10.48 -14.17 -4.16
N GLU A 83 -11.80 -14.29 -4.02
CA GLU A 83 -12.75 -14.06 -5.11
C GLU A 83 -13.27 -12.61 -5.11
N ASP A 84 -13.19 -11.92 -3.99
CA ASP A 84 -13.81 -10.61 -3.78
C ASP A 84 -12.87 -9.54 -3.21
N LEU A 85 -11.61 -9.88 -2.88
CA LEU A 85 -10.64 -9.04 -2.17
C LEU A 85 -11.08 -8.61 -0.75
N VAL A 86 -12.08 -9.28 -0.20
CA VAL A 86 -12.54 -9.09 1.17
C VAL A 86 -12.23 -10.32 2.01
N HIS A 87 -12.63 -11.49 1.49
CA HIS A 87 -12.40 -12.77 2.14
C HIS A 87 -11.18 -13.45 1.52
N PHE A 88 -10.13 -13.62 2.31
CA PHE A 88 -8.87 -14.21 1.86
C PHE A 88 -8.67 -15.61 2.44
N ASN A 89 -8.10 -16.48 1.62
CA ASN A 89 -7.65 -17.81 2.02
C ASN A 89 -6.13 -17.91 1.84
N GLU A 90 -5.37 -17.98 2.94
CA GLU A 90 -3.93 -18.19 2.90
C GLU A 90 -3.63 -19.62 2.45
N VAL A 91 -3.07 -19.79 1.24
CA VAL A 91 -2.84 -21.09 0.61
C VAL A 91 -1.40 -21.57 0.71
N SER A 92 -0.45 -20.67 0.85
CA SER A 92 0.96 -21.00 1.04
C SER A 92 1.66 -19.93 1.89
N ARG A 93 2.57 -20.37 2.76
CA ARG A 93 3.40 -19.47 3.59
C ARG A 93 4.76 -19.17 2.99
N MET A 94 5.25 -20.02 2.11
CA MET A 94 6.52 -19.88 1.44
C MET A 94 6.40 -20.48 0.05
N VAL A 95 6.39 -19.62 -0.96
CA VAL A 95 6.24 -20.05 -2.34
C VAL A 95 7.58 -20.40 -3.00
N HIS A 96 8.69 -19.79 -2.56
CA HIS A 96 10.02 -20.02 -3.13
C HIS A 96 10.87 -20.89 -2.20
N ARG A 97 10.91 -22.21 -2.46
CA ARG A 97 11.65 -23.17 -1.63
C ARG A 97 13.03 -23.49 -2.19
N ASP A 98 13.21 -23.33 -3.50
CA ASP A 98 14.35 -23.84 -4.25
C ASP A 98 15.35 -22.75 -4.66
N VAL A 99 15.22 -21.54 -4.14
CA VAL A 99 16.21 -20.48 -4.36
C VAL A 99 17.54 -20.88 -3.74
N PRO A 100 18.67 -20.75 -4.47
CA PRO A 100 19.98 -21.18 -3.98
C PRO A 100 20.34 -20.58 -2.62
N ARG A 101 20.97 -21.38 -1.77
CA ARG A 101 21.42 -20.94 -0.45
C ARG A 101 22.40 -19.76 -0.58
N GLY A 102 22.26 -18.77 0.29
CA GLY A 102 23.09 -17.57 0.28
C GLY A 102 22.51 -16.42 -0.53
N LEU A 103 21.50 -16.67 -1.36
CA LEU A 103 20.78 -15.63 -2.07
C LEU A 103 19.48 -15.24 -1.34
N GLY A 104 19.29 -13.94 -1.12
CA GLY A 104 18.03 -13.40 -0.63
C GLY A 104 17.00 -13.34 -1.75
N CYS A 105 15.78 -13.81 -1.49
CA CYS A 105 14.62 -13.65 -2.37
C CYS A 105 13.87 -12.40 -1.95
N TRP A 106 13.99 -11.32 -2.73
CA TRP A 106 13.40 -10.02 -2.43
C TRP A 106 12.19 -9.74 -3.32
N THR A 107 11.59 -8.59 -3.15
CA THR A 107 10.36 -8.16 -3.80
C THR A 107 10.38 -8.34 -5.32
N GLY A 108 9.20 -8.58 -5.89
CA GLY A 108 8.98 -8.79 -7.31
C GLY A 108 7.51 -8.82 -7.68
N CYS A 109 7.17 -9.58 -8.70
CA CYS A 109 5.79 -9.75 -9.19
C CYS A 109 5.54 -11.18 -9.65
N VAL A 110 4.26 -11.50 -9.89
CA VAL A 110 3.84 -12.77 -10.51
C VAL A 110 2.98 -12.46 -11.72
N VAL A 111 3.23 -13.18 -12.82
CA VAL A 111 2.45 -13.09 -14.06
C VAL A 111 1.90 -14.47 -14.44
N ALA A 112 0.75 -14.50 -15.12
CA ALA A 112 0.30 -15.67 -15.85
C ALA A 112 0.76 -15.57 -17.31
N ASP A 113 1.15 -16.70 -17.92
CA ASP A 113 1.56 -16.75 -19.33
C ASP A 113 0.65 -17.68 -20.16
N PRO A 114 -0.64 -17.31 -20.36
CA PRO A 114 -1.59 -18.16 -21.07
C PRO A 114 -1.22 -18.39 -22.55
N GLN A 115 -0.36 -17.56 -23.09
CA GLN A 115 0.13 -17.69 -24.47
C GLN A 115 1.39 -18.57 -24.59
N ASN A 116 1.92 -19.04 -23.45
CA ASN A 116 3.15 -19.85 -23.37
C ASN A 116 4.33 -19.20 -24.08
N THR A 117 4.50 -17.90 -23.93
CA THR A 117 5.59 -17.15 -24.54
C THR A 117 6.94 -17.55 -23.96
N ALA A 118 6.97 -17.90 -22.67
CA ALA A 118 8.16 -18.38 -21.98
C ALA A 118 8.46 -19.87 -22.22
N GLY A 119 7.54 -20.63 -22.83
CA GLY A 119 7.74 -22.04 -23.13
C GLY A 119 7.65 -22.98 -21.92
N PHE A 120 6.99 -22.54 -20.81
CA PHE A 120 6.83 -23.35 -19.60
C PHE A 120 5.45 -24.03 -19.51
N GLY A 121 4.56 -23.83 -20.48
CA GLY A 121 3.18 -24.32 -20.50
C GLY A 121 2.18 -23.16 -20.33
N ASN A 122 0.95 -23.36 -20.85
CA ASN A 122 -0.09 -22.32 -20.85
C ASN A 122 -0.71 -22.09 -19.46
N ASP A 123 -0.48 -23.01 -18.53
CA ASP A 123 -0.90 -22.97 -17.13
C ASP A 123 0.17 -22.40 -16.19
N ALA A 124 1.31 -22.00 -16.74
CA ALA A 124 2.43 -21.55 -15.95
C ALA A 124 2.15 -20.15 -15.33
N TYR A 125 2.36 -20.06 -14.01
CA TYR A 125 2.55 -18.78 -13.33
C TYR A 125 4.06 -18.55 -13.17
N ILE A 126 4.51 -17.36 -13.47
CA ILE A 126 5.94 -17.02 -13.44
C ILE A 126 6.14 -15.87 -12.48
N ALA A 127 6.88 -16.09 -11.41
CA ALA A 127 7.32 -15.03 -10.53
C ALA A 127 8.62 -14.43 -11.06
N CYS A 128 8.65 -13.12 -11.23
CA CYS A 128 9.86 -12.34 -11.47
C CYS A 128 10.24 -11.69 -10.15
N LEU A 129 11.42 -11.97 -9.63
CA LEU A 129 11.85 -11.55 -8.30
C LEU A 129 13.30 -11.05 -8.32
N THR A 130 13.64 -10.30 -7.28
CA THR A 130 15.01 -9.86 -7.08
C THR A 130 15.80 -10.91 -6.28
N LEU A 131 16.92 -11.35 -6.81
CA LEU A 131 17.95 -12.06 -6.05
C LEU A 131 18.93 -11.07 -5.46
N ASN A 132 19.09 -11.10 -4.15
CA ASN A 132 20.08 -10.29 -3.45
C ASN A 132 21.28 -11.15 -3.05
N ASP A 133 22.43 -10.94 -3.69
CA ASP A 133 23.71 -11.50 -3.33
C ASP A 133 24.45 -10.50 -2.44
N ALA A 134 24.33 -10.67 -1.12
CA ALA A 134 24.95 -9.78 -0.15
C ALA A 134 26.48 -9.84 -0.15
N GLU A 135 27.08 -10.98 -0.52
CA GLU A 135 28.54 -11.16 -0.56
C GLU A 135 29.14 -10.40 -1.74
N ARG A 136 28.49 -10.50 -2.92
CA ARG A 136 28.92 -9.81 -4.13
C ARG A 136 28.42 -8.38 -4.21
N LYS A 137 27.53 -7.96 -3.31
CA LYS A 137 26.81 -6.67 -3.35
C LYS A 137 26.14 -6.45 -4.70
N ASN A 138 25.42 -7.45 -5.16
CA ASN A 138 24.76 -7.46 -6.45
C ASN A 138 23.29 -7.83 -6.30
N GLN A 139 22.42 -7.14 -7.04
CA GLN A 139 21.01 -7.47 -7.17
C GLN A 139 20.69 -7.73 -8.64
N SER A 140 20.05 -8.84 -8.90
CA SER A 140 19.70 -9.29 -10.25
C SER A 140 18.26 -9.80 -10.27
N GLN A 141 17.66 -9.88 -11.47
CA GLN A 141 16.31 -10.38 -11.59
C GLN A 141 16.33 -11.84 -12.01
N ALA A 142 15.48 -12.63 -11.38
CA ALA A 142 15.32 -14.05 -11.62
C ALA A 142 13.86 -14.42 -11.83
N ILE A 143 13.61 -15.59 -12.41
CA ILE A 143 12.27 -16.16 -12.53
C ILE A 143 12.17 -17.50 -11.80
N THR A 144 10.98 -17.76 -11.29
CA THR A 144 10.58 -19.07 -10.76
C THR A 144 9.23 -19.45 -11.36
N ILE A 145 8.99 -20.77 -11.56
CA ILE A 145 7.86 -21.29 -12.32
C ILE A 145 6.94 -22.10 -11.42
N SER A 146 5.64 -21.89 -11.53
CA SER A 146 4.60 -22.65 -10.86
C SER A 146 3.69 -23.34 -11.87
N HIS A 147 3.32 -24.60 -11.58
CA HIS A 147 2.31 -25.39 -12.29
C HIS A 147 1.17 -25.83 -11.36
N ASP A 148 1.03 -25.18 -10.21
CA ASP A 148 0.02 -25.45 -9.21
C ASP A 148 -0.80 -24.21 -8.85
N HIS A 149 -1.05 -23.34 -9.85
CA HIS A 149 -1.78 -22.08 -9.73
C HIS A 149 -1.10 -21.11 -8.73
N GLY A 150 0.24 -21.05 -8.75
CA GLY A 150 1.01 -20.08 -7.98
C GLY A 150 1.18 -20.42 -6.49
N ARG A 151 0.92 -21.64 -6.06
CA ARG A 151 1.08 -22.07 -4.66
C ARG A 151 2.49 -22.43 -4.29
N THR A 152 3.24 -23.03 -5.24
CA THR A 152 4.66 -23.30 -5.11
C THR A 152 5.38 -22.97 -6.41
N PHE A 153 6.63 -22.54 -6.30
CA PHE A 153 7.45 -22.13 -7.44
C PHE A 153 8.80 -22.85 -7.42
N SER A 154 9.23 -23.35 -8.57
CA SER A 154 10.54 -23.96 -8.77
C SER A 154 11.50 -22.98 -9.43
N TYR A 155 12.76 -22.99 -9.00
CA TYR A 155 13.80 -22.12 -9.52
C TYR A 155 14.15 -22.48 -10.98
N TYR A 156 14.30 -21.47 -11.83
CA TYR A 156 14.71 -21.66 -13.21
C TYR A 156 16.23 -21.78 -13.32
N ASP A 157 16.75 -22.83 -13.97
CA ASP A 157 18.19 -23.09 -14.07
C ASP A 157 18.94 -22.02 -14.86
N GLY A 158 18.27 -21.30 -15.75
CA GLY A 158 18.85 -20.22 -16.55
C GLY A 158 18.94 -18.86 -15.83
N ASN A 159 18.66 -18.80 -14.52
CA ASN A 159 18.79 -17.58 -13.73
C ASN A 159 20.25 -17.17 -13.47
N PRO A 160 20.53 -15.86 -13.27
CA PRO A 160 19.58 -14.75 -13.37
C PRO A 160 19.19 -14.44 -14.82
N VAL A 161 17.94 -14.02 -15.06
CA VAL A 161 17.47 -13.62 -16.41
C VAL A 161 17.86 -12.18 -16.76
N LEU A 162 18.19 -11.35 -15.76
CA LEU A 162 18.68 -9.99 -15.96
C LEU A 162 19.64 -9.62 -14.82
N ASP A 163 20.90 -9.45 -15.16
CA ASP A 163 21.97 -8.99 -14.27
C ASP A 163 22.77 -7.89 -14.96
N ILE A 164 22.86 -6.73 -14.35
CA ILE A 164 23.62 -5.57 -14.85
C ILE A 164 24.83 -5.24 -13.98
N GLY A 165 25.15 -6.11 -13.00
CA GLY A 165 26.26 -5.90 -12.06
C GLY A 165 26.05 -4.73 -11.12
N TYR A 166 24.81 -4.51 -10.62
CA TYR A 166 24.43 -3.33 -9.88
C TYR A 166 23.94 -3.67 -8.46
N GLN A 167 24.36 -2.89 -7.46
CA GLN A 167 24.10 -3.19 -6.05
C GLN A 167 22.62 -3.03 -5.66
N ASP A 168 21.93 -2.01 -6.17
CA ASP A 168 20.56 -1.66 -5.79
C ASP A 168 19.66 -1.63 -7.04
N PHE A 169 19.45 -2.81 -7.63
CA PHE A 169 18.67 -3.06 -8.84
C PHE A 169 17.57 -4.07 -8.53
N ARG A 170 16.36 -3.60 -8.16
CA ARG A 170 15.35 -4.44 -7.52
C ARG A 170 13.91 -4.11 -7.82
N ASP A 171 13.03 -4.97 -7.31
CA ASP A 171 11.57 -4.85 -7.21
C ASP A 171 10.88 -4.80 -8.57
N PRO A 172 11.10 -5.76 -9.47
CA PRO A 172 10.52 -5.75 -10.80
C PRO A 172 9.00 -5.84 -10.76
N THR A 173 8.34 -5.06 -11.63
CA THR A 173 6.97 -5.31 -12.08
C THR A 173 7.01 -5.67 -13.54
N VAL A 174 6.27 -6.71 -13.93
CA VAL A 174 6.19 -7.20 -15.31
C VAL A 174 4.74 -7.15 -15.78
N ILE A 175 4.52 -6.63 -16.99
CA ILE A 175 3.21 -6.57 -17.64
C ILE A 175 3.32 -7.01 -19.09
N TRP A 176 2.22 -7.52 -19.63
CA TRP A 176 2.11 -7.84 -21.06
C TRP A 176 1.61 -6.61 -21.84
N LEU A 177 2.29 -6.27 -22.94
CA LEU A 177 1.88 -5.23 -23.86
C LEU A 177 1.25 -5.87 -25.11
N GLU A 178 -0.08 -5.79 -25.21
CA GLU A 178 -0.82 -6.40 -26.33
C GLU A 178 -0.42 -5.81 -27.69
N GLU A 179 -0.16 -4.51 -27.75
CA GLU A 179 0.15 -3.82 -29.00
C GLU A 179 1.47 -4.29 -29.63
N SER A 180 2.48 -4.54 -28.82
CA SER A 180 3.81 -5.04 -29.26
C SER A 180 3.98 -6.54 -29.13
N ARG A 181 3.05 -7.22 -28.42
CA ARG A 181 3.15 -8.64 -28.04
C ARG A 181 4.47 -8.96 -27.33
N GLN A 182 4.79 -8.16 -26.34
CA GLN A 182 6.01 -8.24 -25.55
C GLN A 182 5.72 -8.04 -24.08
N TRP A 183 6.54 -8.64 -23.24
CA TRP A 183 6.62 -8.33 -21.83
C TRP A 183 7.39 -7.03 -21.62
N LEU A 184 6.89 -6.20 -20.74
CA LEU A 184 7.57 -5.00 -20.24
C LEU A 184 7.91 -5.20 -18.77
N MET A 185 9.17 -5.05 -18.40
CA MET A 185 9.61 -4.99 -17.00
C MET A 185 9.95 -3.55 -16.65
N VAL A 186 9.46 -3.09 -15.52
CA VAL A 186 9.90 -1.87 -14.84
C VAL A 186 10.58 -2.24 -13.56
N VAL A 187 11.80 -1.77 -13.33
CA VAL A 187 12.65 -2.18 -12.20
C VAL A 187 13.47 -1.01 -11.67
N SER A 188 13.63 -0.91 -10.37
CA SER A 188 14.30 0.23 -9.73
C SER A 188 15.82 0.14 -9.83
N LYS A 189 16.44 1.28 -10.20
CA LYS A 189 17.84 1.62 -9.96
C LYS A 189 17.91 2.58 -8.78
N THR A 190 17.81 2.04 -7.60
CA THR A 190 17.51 2.78 -6.37
C THR A 190 18.55 3.88 -6.08
N LEU A 191 19.85 3.60 -6.26
CA LEU A 191 20.92 4.56 -6.01
C LEU A 191 20.92 5.76 -6.98
N GLU A 192 20.32 5.60 -8.16
CA GLU A 192 20.18 6.65 -9.16
C GLU A 192 18.84 7.37 -9.08
N SER A 193 17.91 6.93 -8.21
CA SER A 193 16.51 7.38 -8.17
C SER A 193 15.83 7.28 -9.54
N LYS A 194 16.00 6.14 -10.20
CA LYS A 194 15.46 5.84 -11.53
C LYS A 194 14.66 4.56 -11.54
N VAL A 195 13.80 4.45 -12.52
CA VAL A 195 13.14 3.22 -12.94
C VAL A 195 13.61 2.88 -14.35
N ALA A 196 14.17 1.68 -14.54
CA ALA A 196 14.58 1.18 -15.83
C ALA A 196 13.48 0.34 -16.48
N PHE A 197 13.31 0.51 -17.78
CA PHE A 197 12.36 -0.20 -18.62
C PHE A 197 13.09 -1.20 -19.51
N TYR A 198 12.61 -2.44 -19.52
CA TYR A 198 13.13 -3.52 -20.34
C TYR A 198 11.99 -4.21 -21.08
N THR A 199 12.24 -4.74 -22.26
CA THR A 199 11.30 -5.57 -23.00
C THR A 199 11.83 -6.97 -23.21
N SER A 200 10.92 -7.96 -23.28
CA SER A 200 11.25 -9.36 -23.52
C SER A 200 10.16 -10.06 -24.33
N PRO A 201 10.51 -10.93 -25.29
CA PRO A 201 9.52 -11.79 -25.93
C PRO A 201 9.13 -13.01 -25.09
N ASP A 202 9.94 -13.39 -24.09
CA ASP A 202 9.92 -14.72 -23.48
C ASP A 202 10.20 -14.76 -21.96
N LEU A 203 10.21 -13.61 -21.27
CA LEU A 203 10.55 -13.44 -19.84
C LEU A 203 11.97 -13.88 -19.45
N LYS A 204 12.77 -14.36 -20.39
CA LYS A 204 14.13 -14.88 -20.17
C LYS A 204 15.21 -13.99 -20.73
N GLN A 205 14.95 -13.34 -21.85
CA GLN A 205 15.90 -12.43 -22.50
C GLN A 205 15.34 -11.01 -22.48
N TRP A 206 16.03 -10.12 -21.81
CA TRP A 206 15.59 -8.74 -21.59
C TRP A 206 16.47 -7.75 -22.35
N THR A 207 15.82 -6.84 -23.08
CA THR A 207 16.48 -5.74 -23.79
C THR A 207 16.11 -4.43 -23.12
N TRP A 208 17.11 -3.64 -22.76
CA TRP A 208 16.89 -2.30 -22.19
C TRP A 208 16.23 -1.38 -23.20
N LEU A 209 15.27 -0.58 -22.74
CA LEU A 209 14.55 0.43 -23.52
C LEU A 209 14.96 1.84 -23.12
N SER A 210 14.76 2.20 -21.86
CA SER A 210 14.98 3.55 -21.34
C SER A 210 15.07 3.53 -19.80
N ASP A 211 15.45 4.66 -19.23
CA ASP A 211 15.34 4.95 -17.81
C ASP A 211 14.44 6.18 -17.62
N PHE A 212 13.55 6.14 -16.61
CA PHE A 212 12.79 7.28 -16.13
C PHE A 212 13.40 7.79 -14.82
N GLY A 213 13.58 9.09 -14.70
CA GLY A 213 14.10 9.74 -13.50
C GLY A 213 15.57 10.21 -13.63
N PRO A 214 16.14 10.85 -12.58
CA PRO A 214 15.50 11.15 -11.30
C PRO A 214 14.36 12.16 -11.43
N ALA A 215 13.25 11.95 -10.72
CA ALA A 215 12.07 12.80 -10.78
C ALA A 215 11.30 12.79 -9.45
N GLY A 216 10.59 13.90 -9.16
CA GLY A 216 9.84 14.05 -7.92
C GLY A 216 10.76 14.03 -6.69
N ARG A 217 10.32 13.33 -5.64
CA ARG A 217 11.12 13.14 -4.44
C ARG A 217 12.10 11.99 -4.63
N THR A 218 13.38 12.27 -4.43
CA THR A 218 14.48 11.34 -4.68
C THR A 218 15.31 11.04 -3.42
N TYR A 219 14.79 11.37 -2.24
CA TYR A 219 15.51 11.20 -0.99
C TYR A 219 15.42 9.75 -0.51
N ARG A 220 16.53 9.18 -0.08
CA ARG A 220 16.78 7.85 0.49
C ARG A 220 16.60 6.69 -0.47
N CYS A 221 15.38 6.37 -0.89
CA CYS A 221 15.12 5.20 -1.73
C CYS A 221 14.19 5.56 -2.90
N PHE A 222 14.18 4.68 -3.88
CA PHE A 222 13.29 4.74 -5.05
C PHE A 222 13.00 3.28 -5.41
N GLU A 223 11.94 2.71 -4.83
CA GLU A 223 11.71 1.27 -4.75
C GLU A 223 10.33 0.87 -5.28
N CYS A 224 10.12 -0.42 -5.43
CA CYS A 224 8.81 -1.03 -5.68
C CYS A 224 8.01 -0.35 -6.82
N PRO A 225 8.57 -0.16 -8.03
CA PRO A 225 7.85 0.49 -9.10
C PRO A 225 6.64 -0.35 -9.51
N ASP A 226 5.46 0.29 -9.66
CA ASP A 226 4.32 -0.31 -10.32
C ASP A 226 3.90 0.53 -11.53
N PHE A 227 3.52 -0.10 -12.64
CA PHE A 227 3.25 0.55 -13.90
C PHE A 227 1.96 0.01 -14.53
N PHE A 228 0.98 0.89 -14.79
CA PHE A 228 -0.35 0.51 -15.23
C PHE A 228 -1.09 1.65 -15.91
N LYS A 229 -2.16 1.33 -16.67
CA LYS A 229 -3.07 2.31 -17.26
C LYS A 229 -4.25 2.58 -16.33
N LEU A 230 -4.70 3.84 -16.28
CA LEU A 230 -5.93 4.22 -15.59
C LEU A 230 -6.86 5.02 -16.52
N LYS A 231 -8.16 4.74 -16.39
CA LYS A 231 -9.21 5.53 -17.06
C LYS A 231 -9.39 6.87 -16.35
N ILE A 232 -9.55 7.91 -17.15
CA ILE A 232 -9.88 9.28 -16.69
C ILE A 232 -11.37 9.34 -16.39
N ASP A 233 -11.73 9.78 -15.16
CA ASP A 233 -13.12 9.76 -14.68
C ASP A 233 -13.91 11.04 -14.96
N ASN A 234 -13.26 12.13 -15.43
CA ASN A 234 -13.87 13.43 -15.64
C ASN A 234 -13.39 14.17 -16.90
N GLY A 235 -13.97 15.34 -17.14
CA GLY A 235 -13.52 16.28 -18.17
C GLY A 235 -13.67 15.78 -19.60
N PRO A 236 -13.08 16.51 -20.57
CA PRO A 236 -13.17 16.17 -22.00
C PRO A 236 -12.49 14.85 -22.38
N MET A 237 -11.57 14.37 -21.53
CA MET A 237 -10.83 13.14 -21.75
C MET A 237 -11.44 11.94 -21.02
N LYS A 238 -12.62 12.07 -20.42
CA LYS A 238 -13.29 10.99 -19.70
C LYS A 238 -13.37 9.71 -20.53
N GLY A 239 -12.95 8.59 -19.93
CA GLY A 239 -12.91 7.28 -20.55
C GLY A 239 -11.64 6.97 -21.34
N LYS A 240 -10.81 7.97 -21.64
CA LYS A 240 -9.45 7.73 -22.14
C LYS A 240 -8.55 7.26 -21.01
N GLU A 241 -7.39 6.72 -21.38
CA GLU A 241 -6.43 6.16 -20.43
C GLU A 241 -5.11 6.94 -20.46
N LYS A 242 -4.44 6.95 -19.31
CA LYS A 242 -3.05 7.40 -19.16
C LYS A 242 -2.27 6.33 -18.40
N TRP A 243 -0.97 6.30 -18.65
CA TRP A 243 -0.05 5.49 -17.88
C TRP A 243 0.25 6.16 -16.53
N VAL A 244 0.36 5.34 -15.51
CA VAL A 244 0.72 5.76 -14.16
C VAL A 244 1.91 4.91 -13.71
N LEU A 245 2.96 5.58 -13.26
CA LEU A 245 4.10 4.98 -12.59
C LEU A 245 4.05 5.36 -11.12
N VAL A 246 3.95 4.37 -10.24
CA VAL A 246 4.04 4.52 -8.78
C VAL A 246 5.42 4.08 -8.34
N VAL A 247 6.02 4.76 -7.37
CA VAL A 247 7.29 4.37 -6.75
C VAL A 247 7.28 4.70 -5.26
N SER A 248 7.81 3.81 -4.46
CA SER A 248 8.00 4.00 -3.02
C SER A 248 9.26 4.81 -2.74
N VAL A 249 9.14 5.80 -1.83
CA VAL A 249 10.23 6.73 -1.50
C VAL A 249 10.32 6.98 0.00
N ASP A 250 11.47 7.46 0.48
CA ASP A 250 11.70 7.85 1.88
C ASP A 250 11.49 6.76 2.93
N TRP A 251 11.21 5.50 2.50
CA TRP A 251 10.88 4.33 3.35
C TRP A 251 9.50 4.39 4.04
N ASP A 252 8.71 5.42 3.77
CA ASP A 252 7.40 5.62 4.41
C ASP A 252 6.35 6.30 3.49
N ASN A 253 6.67 6.54 2.23
CA ASN A 253 5.76 7.20 1.29
C ASN A 253 5.78 6.55 -0.09
N GLU A 254 4.74 6.81 -0.88
CA GLU A 254 4.69 6.50 -2.29
C GLU A 254 4.32 7.73 -3.10
N GLN A 255 5.02 7.95 -4.19
CA GLN A 255 4.69 8.98 -5.18
C GLN A 255 4.29 8.36 -6.50
N TYR A 256 3.59 9.13 -7.33
CA TYR A 256 3.21 8.69 -8.66
C TYR A 256 3.42 9.75 -9.72
N PHE A 257 3.57 9.28 -10.95
CA PHE A 257 3.72 10.07 -12.16
C PHE A 257 2.67 9.62 -13.17
N VAL A 258 2.10 10.58 -13.91
CA VAL A 258 1.09 10.31 -14.94
C VAL A 258 1.61 10.81 -16.28
N GLY A 259 1.40 10.02 -17.33
CA GLY A 259 1.89 10.39 -18.65
C GLY A 259 1.53 9.38 -19.73
N ASP A 260 2.29 9.42 -20.82
CA ASP A 260 2.16 8.52 -21.94
C ASP A 260 3.40 7.62 -22.06
N PHE A 261 3.21 6.40 -22.52
CA PHE A 261 4.30 5.45 -22.83
C PHE A 261 4.19 5.08 -24.31
N ASP A 262 5.23 5.36 -25.07
CA ASP A 262 5.26 5.17 -26.53
C ASP A 262 5.74 3.78 -26.98
N GLY A 263 5.87 2.85 -26.00
CA GLY A 263 6.41 1.51 -26.20
C GLY A 263 7.91 1.43 -25.91
N LYS A 264 8.58 2.55 -25.68
CA LYS A 264 10.01 2.62 -25.37
C LYS A 264 10.31 3.52 -24.16
N GLU A 265 9.69 4.68 -24.09
CA GLU A 265 9.97 5.70 -23.10
C GLU A 265 8.68 6.18 -22.42
N PHE A 266 8.74 6.41 -21.10
CA PHE A 266 7.65 7.00 -20.33
C PHE A 266 7.84 8.51 -20.22
N HIS A 267 6.88 9.26 -20.78
CA HIS A 267 6.84 10.72 -20.81
C HIS A 267 5.87 11.24 -19.76
N ALA A 268 6.36 11.52 -18.56
CA ALA A 268 5.52 12.03 -17.49
C ALA A 268 5.10 13.49 -17.72
N GLU A 269 3.83 13.80 -17.44
CA GLU A 269 3.23 15.12 -17.57
C GLU A 269 3.27 15.89 -16.24
N GLY A 270 3.40 17.21 -16.32
CA GLY A 270 3.24 18.11 -15.16
C GLY A 270 4.28 17.93 -14.06
N LEU A 271 5.46 17.39 -14.39
CA LEU A 271 6.56 17.24 -13.44
C LEU A 271 6.99 18.60 -12.89
N LYS A 272 6.65 18.85 -11.64
CA LYS A 272 7.36 19.85 -10.84
C LYS A 272 8.53 19.11 -10.19
N GLN A 273 9.75 19.45 -10.60
CA GLN A 273 10.95 18.98 -9.92
C GLN A 273 10.83 19.31 -8.43
N GLU A 274 11.15 18.33 -7.56
CA GLU A 274 11.27 18.46 -6.10
C GLU A 274 10.01 18.21 -5.25
N THR A 275 8.80 18.16 -5.81
CA THR A 275 7.61 17.82 -5.03
C THR A 275 6.86 16.64 -5.65
N GLY A 276 6.99 15.46 -5.05
CA GLY A 276 6.18 14.30 -5.45
C GLY A 276 4.68 14.52 -5.20
N VAL A 277 3.83 13.95 -6.03
CA VAL A 277 2.40 13.78 -5.72
C VAL A 277 2.25 12.42 -5.07
N TYR A 278 1.80 12.40 -3.83
CA TYR A 278 1.76 11.17 -3.04
C TYR A 278 0.48 10.37 -3.30
N VAL A 279 0.62 9.04 -3.28
CA VAL A 279 -0.49 8.09 -3.38
C VAL A 279 -1.35 8.18 -2.11
N ASP A 280 -0.74 8.24 -0.95
CA ASP A 280 -1.38 8.34 0.35
C ASP A 280 -0.78 9.50 1.18
N ARG A 281 -1.54 10.05 2.10
CA ARG A 281 -1.12 11.14 2.98
C ARG A 281 -0.66 10.65 4.34
N GLY A 282 -1.06 9.41 4.70
CA GLY A 282 -0.60 8.74 5.90
C GLY A 282 0.79 8.15 5.72
N PRO A 283 1.46 7.79 6.81
CA PRO A 283 2.80 7.19 6.78
C PRO A 283 2.77 5.66 6.59
N ASP A 284 1.60 5.06 6.56
CA ASP A 284 1.43 3.60 6.54
C ASP A 284 0.71 3.12 5.27
N PHE A 285 1.31 3.46 4.13
CA PHE A 285 0.94 2.91 2.84
C PHE A 285 2.18 2.87 1.97
N TYR A 286 2.73 1.68 1.76
CA TYR A 286 4.02 1.49 1.13
C TYR A 286 4.02 0.27 0.20
N ALA A 287 4.91 0.27 -0.81
CA ALA A 287 5.14 -0.82 -1.74
C ALA A 287 3.85 -1.34 -2.42
N SER A 288 2.87 -0.46 -2.67
CA SER A 288 1.58 -0.86 -3.21
C SER A 288 1.71 -1.49 -4.60
N ARG A 289 0.83 -2.45 -4.88
CA ARG A 289 0.75 -3.11 -6.18
C ARG A 289 -0.68 -3.12 -6.69
N THR A 290 -0.81 -3.01 -8.00
CA THR A 290 -2.08 -3.22 -8.70
C THR A 290 -2.22 -4.68 -9.13
N PHE A 291 -3.48 -5.16 -9.19
CA PHE A 291 -3.79 -6.47 -9.73
C PHE A 291 -3.68 -6.45 -11.26
N LYS A 292 -2.80 -7.28 -11.81
CA LYS A 292 -2.67 -7.46 -13.26
C LYS A 292 -3.73 -8.45 -13.72
N ASP A 293 -4.56 -8.03 -14.68
CA ASP A 293 -5.73 -8.76 -15.19
C ASP A 293 -5.31 -9.53 -16.45
N PHE A 294 -5.06 -10.83 -16.32
CA PHE A 294 -4.53 -11.66 -17.41
C PHE A 294 -5.61 -12.31 -18.28
N ASP A 295 -6.87 -12.24 -17.89
CA ASP A 295 -8.01 -12.72 -18.69
C ASP A 295 -9.01 -11.63 -19.06
N ASN A 296 -8.68 -10.37 -18.79
CA ASN A 296 -9.49 -9.17 -19.05
C ASN A 296 -10.88 -9.19 -18.37
N ALA A 297 -11.05 -9.97 -17.32
CA ALA A 297 -12.35 -10.14 -16.64
C ALA A 297 -12.68 -8.98 -15.69
N LEU A 298 -11.70 -8.17 -15.28
CA LEU A 298 -11.95 -6.97 -14.49
C LEU A 298 -12.52 -5.80 -15.34
N ASN A 299 -12.62 -5.96 -16.66
CA ASN A 299 -13.20 -4.95 -17.58
C ASN A 299 -12.52 -3.59 -17.48
N GLY A 300 -11.22 -3.57 -17.31
CA GLY A 300 -10.40 -2.37 -17.17
C GLY A 300 -10.56 -1.65 -15.84
N ARG A 301 -11.15 -2.28 -14.81
CA ARG A 301 -11.06 -1.81 -13.43
C ARG A 301 -9.68 -2.17 -12.87
N VAL A 302 -9.09 -1.26 -12.16
CA VAL A 302 -7.78 -1.44 -11.53
C VAL A 302 -7.93 -1.37 -10.03
N TYR A 303 -7.49 -2.41 -9.34
CA TYR A 303 -7.48 -2.49 -7.88
C TYR A 303 -6.04 -2.47 -7.37
N SER A 304 -5.83 -1.83 -6.21
CA SER A 304 -4.54 -1.76 -5.54
C SER A 304 -4.68 -2.08 -4.06
N ILE A 305 -3.63 -2.65 -3.50
CA ILE A 305 -3.43 -2.85 -2.06
C ILE A 305 -2.00 -2.44 -1.73
N GLY A 306 -1.81 -1.75 -0.60
CA GLY A 306 -0.50 -1.38 -0.07
C GLY A 306 -0.21 -2.05 1.27
N TRP A 307 1.05 -2.12 1.61
CA TRP A 307 1.49 -2.52 2.96
C TRP A 307 1.20 -1.40 3.95
N MET A 308 0.34 -1.67 4.96
CA MET A 308 0.02 -0.72 6.01
C MET A 308 1.07 -0.76 7.11
N SER A 309 2.24 -0.34 6.78
CA SER A 309 3.37 -0.04 7.65
C SER A 309 4.43 0.67 6.83
N ASN A 310 5.65 0.79 7.35
CA ASN A 310 6.80 1.34 6.64
C ASN A 310 8.11 0.83 7.25
N TRP A 311 9.23 1.01 6.53
CA TRP A 311 10.54 0.50 6.95
C TRP A 311 11.16 1.25 8.13
N ARG A 312 10.62 2.42 8.53
CA ARG A 312 11.18 3.23 9.64
C ARG A 312 10.95 2.60 11.01
N TYR A 313 9.84 1.85 11.18
CA TYR A 313 9.46 1.30 12.49
C TYR A 313 8.77 -0.08 12.46
N CYS A 314 8.54 -0.67 11.31
CA CYS A 314 7.78 -1.94 11.20
C CYS A 314 8.33 -3.06 12.10
N ARG A 315 9.64 -3.09 12.34
CA ARG A 315 10.29 -4.12 13.18
C ARG A 315 9.99 -3.97 14.66
N ASP A 316 9.72 -2.74 15.09
CA ASP A 316 9.54 -2.37 16.50
C ASP A 316 8.08 -2.40 16.94
N LEU A 317 7.13 -2.70 16.03
CA LEU A 317 5.71 -2.74 16.32
C LEU A 317 5.35 -3.88 17.30
N PRO A 318 4.34 -3.68 18.19
CA PRO A 318 4.06 -4.60 19.30
C PRO A 318 3.25 -5.84 18.92
N MET A 319 3.15 -6.17 17.64
CA MET A 319 2.38 -7.32 17.16
C MET A 319 3.05 -8.64 17.54
N THR A 320 2.28 -9.62 18.04
CA THR A 320 2.77 -10.91 18.53
C THR A 320 2.60 -12.06 17.53
N TYR A 321 1.64 -11.99 16.63
CA TYR A 321 1.37 -13.04 15.63
C TYR A 321 2.27 -12.95 14.39
N GLY A 322 2.91 -11.82 14.20
CA GLY A 322 3.75 -11.49 13.05
C GLY A 322 3.92 -9.99 12.94
N LYS A 323 4.38 -9.52 11.77
CA LYS A 323 4.55 -8.09 11.49
C LYS A 323 3.87 -7.74 10.18
N GLY A 324 3.13 -6.63 10.18
CA GLY A 324 2.51 -6.05 9.01
C GLY A 324 1.13 -6.61 8.64
N PHE A 325 0.43 -5.85 7.86
CA PHE A 325 -0.89 -6.13 7.29
C PHE A 325 -1.11 -5.25 6.06
N TRP A 326 -2.14 -5.55 5.27
CA TRP A 326 -2.46 -4.79 4.07
C TRP A 326 -3.58 -3.78 4.31
N SER A 327 -3.61 -2.74 3.47
CA SER A 327 -4.72 -1.79 3.39
C SER A 327 -6.01 -2.46 2.93
N VAL A 328 -7.15 -1.79 3.09
CA VAL A 328 -8.33 -2.19 2.32
C VAL A 328 -8.04 -2.08 0.83
N PRO A 329 -8.63 -2.97 0.00
CA PRO A 329 -8.46 -2.89 -1.45
C PRO A 329 -9.14 -1.63 -1.99
N ARG A 330 -8.43 -0.93 -2.90
CA ARG A 330 -8.85 0.33 -3.49
C ARG A 330 -9.06 0.19 -4.99
N GLU A 331 -10.20 0.63 -5.49
CA GLU A 331 -10.44 0.83 -6.91
C GLU A 331 -9.84 2.18 -7.34
N LEU A 332 -9.06 2.17 -8.42
CA LEU A 332 -8.31 3.31 -8.89
C LEU A 332 -8.93 3.89 -10.16
N SER A 333 -8.94 5.20 -10.27
CA SER A 333 -9.14 5.96 -11.51
C SER A 333 -8.29 7.22 -11.49
N LEU A 334 -8.31 7.97 -12.59
CA LEU A 334 -7.53 9.20 -12.75
C LEU A 334 -8.47 10.38 -12.96
N ARG A 335 -8.15 11.52 -12.36
CA ARG A 335 -8.91 12.76 -12.50
C ARG A 335 -8.01 13.89 -12.96
N ASP A 336 -8.48 14.60 -13.98
CA ASP A 336 -7.90 15.88 -14.39
C ASP A 336 -8.42 16.98 -13.47
N THR A 337 -7.52 17.71 -12.83
CA THR A 337 -7.84 18.79 -11.90
C THR A 337 -7.03 20.05 -12.25
N PRO A 338 -7.44 21.24 -11.79
CA PRO A 338 -6.65 22.47 -11.98
C PRO A 338 -5.20 22.37 -11.47
N ASP A 339 -4.94 21.48 -10.50
CA ASP A 339 -3.61 21.25 -9.96
C ASP A 339 -2.87 20.08 -10.66
N GLY A 340 -3.39 19.61 -11.81
CA GLY A 340 -2.89 18.47 -12.58
C GLY A 340 -3.56 17.14 -12.20
N TRP A 341 -2.99 16.05 -12.69
CA TRP A 341 -3.52 14.71 -12.50
C TRP A 341 -3.58 14.29 -11.02
N ARG A 342 -4.71 13.68 -10.63
CA ARG A 342 -4.88 13.09 -9.30
C ARG A 342 -5.37 11.66 -9.41
N LEU A 343 -4.75 10.76 -8.64
CA LEU A 343 -5.33 9.44 -8.36
C LEU A 343 -6.64 9.61 -7.60
N VAL A 344 -7.65 8.91 -8.04
CA VAL A 344 -8.92 8.75 -7.32
C VAL A 344 -8.93 7.33 -6.78
N GLN A 345 -9.06 7.19 -5.49
CA GLN A 345 -9.02 5.94 -4.77
C GLN A 345 -10.32 5.75 -4.01
N LYS A 346 -11.00 4.64 -4.25
CA LYS A 346 -12.25 4.32 -3.57
C LYS A 346 -12.11 2.94 -2.92
N PRO A 347 -12.54 2.78 -1.66
CA PRO A 347 -12.63 1.45 -1.07
C PRO A 347 -13.46 0.53 -1.97
N LYS A 348 -13.01 -0.70 -2.15
CA LYS A 348 -13.73 -1.68 -2.97
C LYS A 348 -15.15 -1.88 -2.43
N SER A 349 -16.14 -1.85 -3.30
CA SER A 349 -17.57 -1.87 -2.92
C SER A 349 -17.97 -3.12 -2.14
N GLU A 350 -17.31 -4.27 -2.39
CA GLU A 350 -17.56 -5.54 -1.74
C GLU A 350 -17.31 -5.52 -0.23
N LEU A 351 -16.53 -4.56 0.28
CA LEU A 351 -16.37 -4.31 1.73
C LEU A 351 -17.70 -4.07 2.43
N THR A 352 -18.71 -3.56 1.71
CA THR A 352 -20.07 -3.37 2.26
C THR A 352 -20.74 -4.66 2.71
N SER A 353 -20.28 -5.81 2.23
CA SER A 353 -20.77 -7.14 2.67
C SER A 353 -20.46 -7.43 4.14
N LEU A 354 -19.46 -6.75 4.70
CA LEU A 354 -19.08 -6.87 6.10
C LEU A 354 -19.97 -6.03 7.03
N ARG A 355 -20.74 -5.08 6.49
CA ARG A 355 -21.54 -4.15 7.30
C ARG A 355 -22.63 -4.89 8.09
N GLY A 356 -22.69 -4.58 9.39
CA GLY A 356 -23.83 -4.91 10.24
C GLY A 356 -24.89 -3.80 10.21
N GLN A 357 -25.72 -3.72 11.23
CA GLN A 357 -26.79 -2.73 11.32
C GLN A 357 -26.22 -1.32 11.50
N GLN A 358 -26.62 -0.41 10.62
CA GLN A 358 -26.20 0.98 10.67
C GLN A 358 -26.77 1.73 11.87
N GLN A 359 -25.92 2.51 12.51
CA GLN A 359 -26.33 3.53 13.48
C GLN A 359 -26.24 4.91 12.82
N HIS A 360 -27.29 5.72 12.99
CA HIS A 360 -27.38 7.05 12.42
C HIS A 360 -27.42 8.13 13.48
N TYR A 361 -26.58 9.14 13.30
CA TYR A 361 -26.56 10.32 14.15
C TYR A 361 -26.60 11.58 13.28
N LYS A 362 -27.39 12.56 13.71
CA LYS A 362 -27.42 13.88 13.09
C LYS A 362 -27.65 14.95 14.18
N GLY A 363 -27.20 16.14 13.92
CA GLY A 363 -27.39 17.24 14.86
C GLY A 363 -26.54 18.45 14.52
N ARG A 364 -26.51 19.38 15.46
CA ARG A 364 -25.70 20.59 15.40
C ARG A 364 -24.68 20.56 16.54
N LEU A 365 -23.42 20.62 16.25
CA LEU A 365 -22.37 20.87 17.22
C LEU A 365 -22.45 22.33 17.68
N LYS A 366 -22.19 22.57 18.95
CA LYS A 366 -22.05 23.91 19.51
C LYS A 366 -20.57 24.30 19.58
N ALA A 367 -20.28 25.58 19.46
CA ALA A 367 -18.92 26.11 19.60
C ALA A 367 -18.31 25.71 20.95
N GLY A 368 -17.05 25.28 20.92
CA GLY A 368 -16.32 24.83 22.10
C GLY A 368 -16.85 23.57 22.77
N ARG A 369 -17.71 22.78 22.07
CA ARG A 369 -18.33 21.59 22.62
C ARG A 369 -17.89 20.34 21.84
N THR A 370 -17.66 19.29 22.61
CA THR A 370 -17.48 17.91 22.11
C THR A 370 -18.78 17.14 22.41
N VAL A 371 -19.18 16.33 21.43
CA VAL A 371 -20.34 15.43 21.56
C VAL A 371 -19.81 14.01 21.43
N ILE A 372 -19.92 13.24 22.49
CA ILE A 372 -19.54 11.83 22.53
C ILE A 372 -20.65 11.01 21.88
N LYS A 373 -20.27 10.04 21.05
CA LYS A 373 -21.16 9.03 20.51
C LYS A 373 -20.87 7.69 21.18
N ASP A 374 -21.90 7.14 21.79
CA ASP A 374 -21.77 5.80 22.36
C ASP A 374 -21.79 4.77 21.25
N ILE A 375 -20.60 4.37 20.84
CA ILE A 375 -20.34 3.26 19.90
C ILE A 375 -19.50 2.17 20.56
N SER A 376 -19.36 2.20 21.88
CA SER A 376 -18.52 1.27 22.64
C SER A 376 -18.85 -0.20 22.36
N GLN A 377 -20.12 -0.51 22.13
CA GLN A 377 -20.57 -1.85 21.72
C GLN A 377 -20.05 -2.31 20.35
N LEU A 378 -19.52 -1.39 19.52
CA LEU A 378 -18.93 -1.73 18.21
C LEU A 378 -17.43 -2.06 18.32
N GLY A 379 -16.81 -1.73 19.44
CA GLY A 379 -15.36 -1.83 19.62
C GLY A 379 -14.61 -0.93 18.63
N ASN A 380 -13.43 -1.38 18.20
CA ASN A 380 -12.59 -0.69 17.22
C ASN A 380 -12.68 -1.36 15.83
N VAL A 381 -13.83 -1.92 15.44
CA VAL A 381 -14.02 -2.61 14.16
C VAL A 381 -15.28 -2.10 13.52
N TYR A 382 -15.16 -0.97 12.81
CA TYR A 382 -16.31 -0.33 12.19
C TYR A 382 -15.93 0.52 10.97
N GLU A 383 -16.93 0.80 10.18
CA GLU A 383 -16.89 1.77 9.09
C GLU A 383 -17.75 2.97 9.45
N ALA A 384 -17.32 4.17 9.10
CA ALA A 384 -18.08 5.39 9.34
C ALA A 384 -18.07 6.32 8.13
N GLU A 385 -19.20 6.96 7.88
CA GLU A 385 -19.32 8.09 6.97
C GLU A 385 -19.76 9.33 7.76
N VAL A 386 -18.97 10.39 7.69
CA VAL A 386 -19.27 11.64 8.37
C VAL A 386 -19.34 12.79 7.39
N SER A 387 -20.31 13.69 7.58
CA SER A 387 -20.38 14.96 6.85
C SER A 387 -20.56 16.12 7.78
N PHE A 388 -19.91 17.25 7.47
CA PHE A 388 -20.01 18.52 8.16
C PHE A 388 -20.35 19.64 7.18
N ASP A 389 -21.25 20.56 7.57
CA ASP A 389 -21.47 21.77 6.80
C ASP A 389 -20.28 22.74 6.95
N THR A 390 -19.83 23.33 5.85
CA THR A 390 -18.62 24.19 5.80
C THR A 390 -18.94 25.66 5.55
N SER A 391 -20.16 26.11 5.84
CA SER A 391 -20.69 27.42 5.45
C SER A 391 -20.12 28.63 6.22
N ALA A 392 -19.33 28.41 7.26
CA ALA A 392 -18.76 29.44 8.11
C ALA A 392 -17.30 29.15 8.45
N SER A 393 -16.52 30.21 8.70
CA SER A 393 -15.16 30.10 9.23
C SER A 393 -15.14 29.33 10.54
N ASN A 394 -14.56 28.15 10.54
CA ASN A 394 -14.60 27.25 11.70
C ASN A 394 -13.46 26.22 11.66
N THR A 395 -13.19 25.64 12.83
CA THR A 395 -12.39 24.46 12.99
C THR A 395 -13.23 23.40 13.69
N TYR A 396 -13.39 22.26 13.06
CA TYR A 396 -14.18 21.14 13.58
C TYR A 396 -13.56 19.80 13.18
N GLY A 397 -14.07 18.74 13.73
CA GLY A 397 -13.59 17.41 13.40
C GLY A 397 -14.16 16.31 14.25
N LEU A 398 -13.41 15.22 14.32
CA LEU A 398 -13.75 14.05 15.10
C LEU A 398 -12.49 13.46 15.76
N ASN A 399 -12.72 12.81 16.89
CA ASN A 399 -11.72 11.97 17.55
C ASN A 399 -12.16 10.53 17.41
N LEU A 400 -11.24 9.68 16.97
CA LEU A 400 -11.41 8.24 16.81
C LEU A 400 -10.57 7.50 17.85
N CYS A 401 -10.88 6.25 18.13
CA CYS A 401 -10.15 5.44 19.11
C CYS A 401 -10.00 6.18 20.45
N VAL A 402 -11.11 6.73 20.98
CA VAL A 402 -11.08 7.51 22.22
C VAL A 402 -11.22 6.58 23.41
N GLY A 403 -10.30 6.68 24.36
CA GLY A 403 -10.29 5.92 25.60
C GLY A 403 -8.95 6.04 26.32
N ASP A 404 -8.91 5.76 27.61
CA ASP A 404 -7.70 5.79 28.45
C ASP A 404 -6.87 7.09 28.32
N GLY A 405 -7.55 8.22 28.09
CA GLY A 405 -6.89 9.52 27.87
C GLY A 405 -6.23 9.69 26.50
N ARG A 406 -6.43 8.76 25.56
CA ARG A 406 -5.82 8.70 24.22
C ARG A 406 -6.86 8.83 23.13
N LYS A 407 -6.41 9.23 21.92
CA LYS A 407 -7.26 9.35 20.74
C LYS A 407 -6.46 9.63 19.48
N LEU A 408 -7.04 9.31 18.34
CA LEU A 408 -6.65 9.85 17.03
C LEU A 408 -7.48 11.10 16.76
N VAL A 409 -6.85 12.22 16.42
CA VAL A 409 -7.55 13.50 16.21
C VAL A 409 -7.60 13.82 14.72
N VAL A 410 -8.79 14.03 14.19
CA VAL A 410 -9.03 14.48 12.80
C VAL A 410 -9.64 15.87 12.85
N THR A 411 -8.90 16.87 12.37
CA THR A 411 -9.29 18.29 12.42
C THR A 411 -9.38 18.88 11.03
N TYR A 412 -10.45 19.58 10.74
CA TYR A 412 -10.61 20.34 9.51
C TYR A 412 -10.76 21.84 9.82
N ASN A 413 -9.98 22.64 9.10
CA ASN A 413 -10.09 24.10 9.12
C ASN A 413 -10.69 24.60 7.80
N THR A 414 -11.82 25.29 7.88
CA THR A 414 -12.57 25.73 6.70
C THR A 414 -11.89 26.86 5.92
N ASP A 415 -11.09 27.73 6.59
CA ASP A 415 -10.47 28.88 5.94
C ASP A 415 -9.27 28.47 5.08
N SER A 416 -8.52 27.49 5.56
CA SER A 416 -7.35 26.95 4.85
C SER A 416 -7.67 25.72 4.01
N HIS A 417 -8.89 25.17 4.12
CA HIS A 417 -9.28 23.87 3.55
C HIS A 417 -8.34 22.73 3.94
N SER A 418 -7.76 22.79 5.14
CA SER A 418 -6.79 21.83 5.61
C SER A 418 -7.41 20.76 6.49
N LEU A 419 -7.27 19.49 6.14
CA LEU A 419 -7.51 18.35 7.00
C LEU A 419 -6.18 17.92 7.62
N VAL A 420 -6.18 17.78 8.95
CA VAL A 420 -5.03 17.32 9.74
C VAL A 420 -5.45 16.06 10.49
N VAL A 421 -4.65 15.02 10.39
CA VAL A 421 -4.81 13.78 11.14
C VAL A 421 -3.60 13.62 12.06
N ASP A 422 -3.86 13.68 13.37
CA ASP A 422 -2.84 13.62 14.41
C ASP A 422 -2.96 12.30 15.19
N ARG A 423 -1.96 11.42 15.03
CA ARG A 423 -1.87 10.15 15.76
C ARG A 423 -0.87 10.17 16.93
N THR A 424 -0.38 11.33 17.31
CA THR A 424 0.67 11.45 18.35
C THR A 424 0.23 10.94 19.72
N GLN A 425 -1.09 10.79 19.95
CA GLN A 425 -1.65 10.38 21.21
C GLN A 425 -2.53 9.12 21.14
N VAL A 426 -2.50 8.36 20.04
CA VAL A 426 -3.43 7.23 19.88
C VAL A 426 -2.87 5.91 20.40
N ALA A 427 -1.59 5.62 20.15
CA ALA A 427 -1.00 4.34 20.51
C ALA A 427 -0.88 4.16 22.03
N ASP A 428 -1.02 2.93 22.50
CA ASP A 428 -0.86 2.58 23.91
C ASP A 428 0.59 2.26 24.31
N PHE A 429 1.52 2.49 23.39
CA PHE A 429 2.98 2.41 23.61
C PHE A 429 3.65 3.73 23.21
N SER A 430 4.92 3.89 23.57
CA SER A 430 5.74 5.07 23.25
C SER A 430 6.82 4.71 22.24
N MET A 431 6.80 5.36 21.08
CA MET A 431 7.82 5.26 20.04
C MET A 431 7.90 6.58 19.27
N GLU A 432 8.99 7.31 19.39
CA GLU A 432 9.13 8.65 18.79
C GLU A 432 8.89 8.64 17.27
N LYS A 433 9.46 7.66 16.55
CA LYS A 433 9.30 7.51 15.09
C LYS A 433 7.83 7.30 14.66
N PHE A 434 6.99 6.84 15.57
CA PHE A 434 5.57 6.59 15.32
C PHE A 434 4.72 7.87 15.50
N LEU A 435 5.19 8.83 16.27
CA LEU A 435 4.44 10.06 16.58
C LEU A 435 4.45 11.00 15.37
N GLN A 436 3.36 11.02 14.63
CA GLN A 436 3.27 11.77 13.38
C GLN A 436 1.91 12.46 13.21
N THR A 437 1.96 13.58 12.50
CA THR A 437 0.79 14.35 12.07
C THR A 437 0.82 14.46 10.55
N CYS A 438 -0.29 14.09 9.91
CA CYS A 438 -0.45 14.11 8.46
C CYS A 438 -1.44 15.20 8.05
N HIS A 439 -1.30 15.76 6.84
CA HIS A 439 -2.19 16.80 6.39
C HIS A 439 -2.43 16.78 4.87
N ALA A 440 -3.59 17.26 4.46
CA ALA A 440 -3.91 17.52 3.05
C ALA A 440 -4.83 18.74 2.94
N LYS A 441 -4.79 19.39 1.77
CA LYS A 441 -5.83 20.34 1.38
C LYS A 441 -7.00 19.58 0.76
N ILE A 442 -8.20 19.76 1.29
CA ILE A 442 -9.42 19.12 0.81
C ILE A 442 -10.50 20.20 0.65
N ALA A 443 -10.85 20.49 -0.60
CA ALA A 443 -11.94 21.43 -0.88
C ALA A 443 -13.29 20.76 -0.55
N PRO A 444 -14.22 21.48 0.13
CA PRO A 444 -15.57 20.98 0.34
C PRO A 444 -16.32 20.80 -0.98
N ILE A 445 -17.14 19.78 -1.06
CA ILE A 445 -18.02 19.53 -2.21
C ILE A 445 -19.44 19.94 -1.82
N ASN A 446 -20.05 20.82 -2.61
CA ASN A 446 -21.41 21.37 -2.34
C ASN A 446 -21.58 21.93 -0.91
N GLY A 447 -20.55 22.62 -0.38
CA GLY A 447 -20.57 23.19 0.95
C GLY A 447 -20.49 22.19 2.10
N GLN A 448 -20.03 20.99 1.84
CA GLN A 448 -19.83 19.94 2.84
C GLN A 448 -18.44 19.32 2.76
N LEU A 449 -17.85 19.06 3.90
CA LEU A 449 -16.76 18.10 4.03
C LEU A 449 -17.36 16.72 4.30
N LYS A 450 -17.02 15.72 3.52
CA LYS A 450 -17.40 14.34 3.77
C LYS A 450 -16.15 13.46 3.81
N LEU A 451 -16.13 12.57 4.79
CA LEU A 451 -15.06 11.58 4.98
C LEU A 451 -15.68 10.20 5.12
N HIS A 452 -15.04 9.23 4.48
CA HIS A 452 -15.33 7.82 4.61
C HIS A 452 -14.18 7.15 5.37
N ILE A 453 -14.48 6.48 6.48
CA ILE A 453 -13.50 6.08 7.48
C ILE A 453 -13.64 4.59 7.77
N PHE A 454 -12.53 3.89 7.78
CA PHE A 454 -12.41 2.50 8.20
C PHE A 454 -11.56 2.43 9.46
N VAL A 455 -12.06 1.82 10.52
CA VAL A 455 -11.37 1.63 11.79
C VAL A 455 -11.28 0.15 12.09
N ASP A 456 -10.07 -0.35 12.28
CA ASP A 456 -9.80 -1.71 12.69
C ASP A 456 -8.91 -1.73 13.95
N LYS A 457 -8.65 -2.89 14.52
CA LYS A 457 -7.97 -3.08 15.80
C LYS A 457 -6.70 -2.25 15.97
N CYS A 458 -5.91 -2.12 14.93
CA CYS A 458 -4.65 -1.37 15.01
C CYS A 458 -4.43 -0.38 13.85
N CYS A 459 -5.47 -0.02 13.11
CA CYS A 459 -5.33 0.93 12.01
C CYS A 459 -6.60 1.74 11.73
N VAL A 460 -6.41 2.85 11.02
CA VAL A 460 -7.47 3.71 10.49
C VAL A 460 -7.12 4.11 9.06
N GLU A 461 -8.09 4.00 8.14
CA GLU A 461 -8.01 4.59 6.81
C GLU A 461 -9.11 5.65 6.64
N ILE A 462 -8.76 6.83 6.10
CA ILE A 462 -9.68 7.96 5.89
C ILE A 462 -9.63 8.39 4.43
N PHE A 463 -10.77 8.34 3.76
CA PHE A 463 -10.92 8.73 2.36
C PHE A 463 -11.71 10.04 2.26
N SER A 464 -11.23 10.99 1.45
CA SER A 464 -12.03 12.15 1.06
C SER A 464 -13.16 11.72 0.11
N GLU A 465 -14.27 12.49 0.09
CA GLU A 465 -15.45 12.19 -0.76
C GLU A 465 -15.08 12.03 -2.24
N ASP A 466 -14.15 12.84 -2.73
CA ASP A 466 -13.68 12.79 -4.11
C ASP A 466 -12.67 11.69 -4.39
N GLY A 467 -12.17 11.01 -3.37
CA GLY A 467 -11.19 9.94 -3.43
C GLY A 467 -9.77 10.40 -3.78
N THR A 468 -9.51 11.71 -3.85
CA THR A 468 -8.18 12.24 -4.23
C THR A 468 -7.20 12.33 -3.06
N ASN A 469 -7.68 12.23 -1.84
CA ASN A 469 -6.85 12.18 -0.64
C ASN A 469 -7.26 11.01 0.24
N VAL A 470 -6.28 10.20 0.60
CA VAL A 470 -6.42 9.08 1.52
C VAL A 470 -5.35 9.21 2.59
N PHE A 471 -5.69 8.82 3.82
CA PHE A 471 -4.78 8.75 4.96
C PHE A 471 -4.83 7.36 5.54
N SER A 472 -3.74 6.64 5.46
CA SER A 472 -3.57 5.31 6.04
C SER A 472 -2.63 5.38 7.23
N LEU A 473 -3.14 4.99 8.40
CA LEU A 473 -2.41 5.11 9.65
C LEU A 473 -2.55 3.82 10.47
N ALA A 474 -1.41 3.24 10.85
CA ALA A 474 -1.38 2.33 11.97
C ALA A 474 -1.67 3.13 13.25
N THR A 475 -2.50 2.63 14.13
CA THR A 475 -2.91 3.31 15.37
C THR A 475 -2.49 2.57 16.62
N PHE A 476 -2.58 1.24 16.61
CA PHE A 476 -2.32 0.38 17.77
C PHE A 476 -3.03 0.90 19.03
N ALA A 477 -4.33 1.18 18.88
CA ALA A 477 -5.18 1.62 19.98
C ALA A 477 -5.42 0.48 20.97
N GLY A 478 -5.46 0.77 22.26
CA GLY A 478 -5.78 -0.20 23.30
C GLY A 478 -7.24 -0.65 23.24
N ASP A 479 -7.55 -1.78 23.87
CA ASP A 479 -8.89 -2.38 23.83
C ASP A 479 -9.99 -1.49 24.40
N ASN A 480 -9.67 -0.58 25.32
CA ASN A 480 -10.63 0.39 25.90
C ASN A 480 -10.83 1.65 25.04
N GLN A 481 -10.07 1.81 23.96
CA GLN A 481 -10.15 2.99 23.09
C GLN A 481 -11.24 2.82 22.01
N THR A 482 -12.48 2.63 22.45
CA THR A 482 -13.62 2.33 21.57
C THR A 482 -14.51 3.54 21.29
N GLY A 483 -14.16 4.73 21.82
CA GLY A 483 -14.99 5.93 21.72
C GLY A 483 -14.85 6.67 20.40
N LEU A 484 -15.91 7.40 20.02
CA LEU A 484 -15.95 8.34 18.93
C LEU A 484 -16.54 9.67 19.43
N GLU A 485 -15.87 10.76 19.12
CA GLU A 485 -16.30 12.11 19.51
C GLU A 485 -16.34 13.02 18.27
N LEU A 486 -17.30 13.95 18.26
CA LEU A 486 -17.38 15.03 17.28
C LEU A 486 -17.21 16.36 17.99
N PHE A 487 -16.45 17.29 17.44
CA PHE A 487 -16.21 18.59 18.05
C PHE A 487 -16.28 19.74 17.05
N SER A 488 -16.53 20.94 17.58
CA SER A 488 -16.43 22.19 16.84
C SER A 488 -15.87 23.27 17.76
N LEU A 489 -14.90 24.05 17.29
CA LEU A 489 -14.17 24.99 18.15
C LEU A 489 -14.80 26.40 18.15
N ASN A 490 -14.94 27.00 16.98
CA ASN A 490 -15.25 28.42 16.86
C ASN A 490 -16.74 28.70 16.72
N GLN A 491 -17.44 27.90 15.92
CA GLN A 491 -18.85 28.08 15.60
C GLN A 491 -19.61 26.76 15.62
N GLY A 492 -20.94 26.81 15.69
CA GLY A 492 -21.73 25.60 15.54
C GLY A 492 -21.77 25.12 14.09
N THR A 493 -21.65 23.83 13.88
CA THR A 493 -21.78 23.21 12.56
C THR A 493 -22.73 22.03 12.58
N ASN A 494 -23.49 21.81 11.51
CA ASN A 494 -24.33 20.63 11.38
C ASN A 494 -23.47 19.43 10.96
N TYR A 495 -23.86 18.27 11.44
CA TYR A 495 -23.22 17.02 11.07
C TYR A 495 -24.23 15.91 10.78
N ARG A 496 -23.80 14.95 9.99
CA ARG A 496 -24.41 13.62 9.84
C ARG A 496 -23.30 12.59 9.99
N LEU A 497 -23.62 11.50 10.70
CA LEU A 497 -22.70 10.41 10.94
C LEU A 497 -23.47 9.09 10.80
N GLY A 498 -23.04 8.23 9.90
CA GLY A 498 -23.43 6.83 9.82
C GLY A 498 -22.28 5.95 10.28
N VAL A 499 -22.56 4.94 11.11
CA VAL A 499 -21.57 3.99 11.59
C VAL A 499 -22.10 2.58 11.40
N TRP A 500 -21.29 1.69 10.85
CA TRP A 500 -21.59 0.27 10.67
C TRP A 500 -20.56 -0.56 11.43
N PRO A 501 -20.96 -1.47 12.33
CA PRO A 501 -20.04 -2.50 12.80
C PRO A 501 -19.64 -3.36 11.61
N LEU A 502 -18.38 -3.75 11.54
CA LEU A 502 -17.90 -4.66 10.49
C LEU A 502 -17.68 -6.06 11.08
N LYS A 503 -18.04 -7.06 10.27
CA LYS A 503 -17.79 -8.47 10.59
C LYS A 503 -16.33 -8.80 10.35
N SER A 504 -15.80 -9.75 11.13
CA SER A 504 -14.50 -10.33 10.89
C SER A 504 -14.50 -11.15 9.58
N ILE A 505 -13.40 -11.07 8.84
CA ILE A 505 -13.13 -11.94 7.68
C ILE A 505 -12.54 -13.29 8.08
N TRP A 506 -12.11 -13.40 9.32
CA TRP A 506 -11.52 -14.64 9.84
C TRP A 506 -12.63 -15.64 10.22
N LYS A 507 -12.42 -16.90 9.82
CA LYS A 507 -13.33 -18.03 10.10
C LYS A 507 -12.73 -18.93 11.19
#